data_3850db98c92dff4b681649f8fa738047
#
_entry.id   3850db98c92dff4b681649f8fa738047
#
_cell.length_a   1.000
_cell.length_b   1.000
_cell.length_c   1.000
_cell.angle_alpha   90.00
_cell.angle_beta   90.00
_cell.angle_gamma   90.00
#
_symmetry.space_group_name_H-M   'P 1'
#
loop_
_entity.id
_entity.type
_entity.pdbx_description
1 polymer ?
#
loop_
_entity_poly.entity_id
_entity_poly.type
_entity_poly.pdbx_seq_one_letter_code
_entity_poly.pdbx_strand_id
1 'polypeptide(L)'
;MYMKNKLVLLLFLILTSVVSVSAQTLPDQKETLEVMKKVNGYFMKKYADYTTPSFYGRVRPSNIWTRGVYYEGLMALYSIYPREDYYKYTYDWADFHKWGMRNGNTTRNADDHCCGQAYIDIYKICPSDPNMIRNIKASIDMVVNTPQVNDWWWIDAVQMAMPIFAKFGKMTGEQKYYDKMWDMYYYTRSQHDETGMFNPKDGLWWRDQDFNPPYKEPNGEDCYWSRGNGWVYAAWYVCWMKFLLTRNIVRTIQ
;
A
#
# COMPACT_ATOMS: atom_id res chain seq x y z
N MET A 1 54.24 -29.70 0.88
CA MET A 1 52.99 -30.41 1.26
C MET A 1 52.23 -29.71 2.41
N TYR A 2 52.91 -29.04 3.32
CA TYR A 2 52.31 -28.39 4.52
C TYR A 2 51.49 -27.13 4.24
N MET A 3 51.80 -26.37 3.18
CA MET A 3 51.05 -25.13 2.84
C MET A 3 49.67 -25.39 2.18
N LYS A 4 49.51 -26.46 1.40
CA LYS A 4 48.25 -26.82 0.76
C LYS A 4 47.16 -27.18 1.79
N ASN A 5 47.54 -27.83 2.88
CA ASN A 5 46.61 -28.25 3.91
C ASN A 5 46.09 -27.07 4.79
N LYS A 6 46.90 -26.02 4.96
CA LYS A 6 46.44 -24.79 5.68
C LYS A 6 45.45 -23.98 4.86
N LEU A 7 45.62 -23.95 3.53
CA LEU A 7 44.70 -23.23 2.64
C LEU A 7 43.34 -23.94 2.56
N VAL A 8 43.33 -25.26 2.55
CA VAL A 8 42.09 -26.06 2.57
C VAL A 8 41.36 -25.92 3.91
N LEU A 9 42.10 -25.87 5.03
CA LEU A 9 41.52 -25.67 6.36
C LEU A 9 40.92 -24.25 6.52
N LEU A 10 41.60 -23.24 5.93
CA LEU A 10 41.09 -21.84 5.94
C LEU A 10 39.82 -21.70 5.07
N LEU A 11 39.79 -22.36 3.91
CA LEU A 11 38.62 -22.42 3.04
C LEU A 11 37.44 -23.14 3.72
N PHE A 12 37.73 -24.22 4.48
CA PHE A 12 36.69 -24.91 5.25
C PHE A 12 36.15 -24.08 6.41
N LEU A 13 36.99 -23.29 7.10
CA LEU A 13 36.58 -22.38 8.16
C LEU A 13 35.79 -21.18 7.62
N ILE A 14 36.06 -20.71 6.40
CA ILE A 14 35.27 -19.65 5.73
C ILE A 14 33.93 -20.20 5.25
N LEU A 15 33.86 -21.47 4.82
CA LEU A 15 32.57 -22.08 4.43
C LEU A 15 31.67 -22.44 5.63
N THR A 16 32.19 -22.58 6.83
CA THR A 16 31.38 -22.85 8.04
C THR A 16 30.91 -21.60 8.74
N SER A 17 31.39 -20.42 8.36
CA SER A 17 30.81 -19.14 8.72
C SER A 17 29.65 -18.76 7.78
N VAL A 18 28.87 -19.73 7.30
CA VAL A 18 27.52 -19.47 6.83
C VAL A 18 26.78 -18.96 8.06
N VAL A 19 26.70 -17.65 8.15
CA VAL A 19 25.79 -16.96 9.03
C VAL A 19 24.46 -17.69 8.85
N SER A 20 24.04 -18.44 9.85
CA SER A 20 22.69 -18.96 9.92
C SER A 20 21.81 -17.72 10.01
N VAL A 21 21.44 -17.17 8.86
CA VAL A 21 20.29 -16.29 8.78
C VAL A 21 19.16 -17.18 9.24
N SER A 22 18.84 -17.08 10.53
CA SER A 22 17.63 -17.70 11.07
C SER A 22 16.51 -17.10 10.26
N ALA A 23 16.05 -17.85 9.26
CA ALA A 23 14.85 -17.46 8.52
C ALA A 23 13.76 -17.32 9.58
N GLN A 24 13.33 -16.11 9.83
CA GLN A 24 12.26 -15.86 10.77
C GLN A 24 11.07 -16.70 10.29
N THR A 25 10.65 -17.66 11.08
CA THR A 25 9.51 -18.51 10.76
C THR A 25 8.31 -17.60 10.54
N LEU A 26 7.62 -17.78 9.42
CA LEU A 26 6.37 -17.06 9.18
C LEU A 26 5.40 -17.36 10.33
N PRO A 27 4.63 -16.35 10.77
CA PRO A 27 3.59 -16.58 11.79
C PRO A 27 2.62 -17.67 11.34
N ASP A 28 2.12 -18.46 12.30
CA ASP A 28 1.09 -19.45 12.01
C ASP A 28 -0.18 -18.78 11.45
N GLN A 29 -0.73 -19.36 10.39
CA GLN A 29 -1.87 -18.77 9.67
C GLN A 29 -3.12 -18.71 10.56
N LYS A 30 -3.36 -19.72 11.39
CA LYS A 30 -4.52 -19.77 12.28
C LYS A 30 -4.38 -18.73 13.39
N GLU A 31 -3.20 -18.63 13.99
CA GLU A 31 -2.91 -17.62 15.00
C GLU A 31 -3.04 -16.21 14.42
N THR A 32 -2.50 -15.98 13.24
CA THR A 32 -2.62 -14.70 12.52
C THR A 32 -4.09 -14.34 12.30
N LEU A 33 -4.90 -15.28 11.82
CA LEU A 33 -6.34 -15.06 11.62
C LEU A 33 -7.05 -14.68 12.91
N GLU A 34 -6.75 -15.37 14.03
CA GLU A 34 -7.36 -15.04 15.34
C GLU A 34 -6.96 -13.64 15.81
N VAL A 35 -5.71 -13.22 15.59
CA VAL A 35 -5.28 -11.85 15.90
C VAL A 35 -6.04 -10.84 15.02
N MET A 36 -6.17 -11.09 13.72
CA MET A 36 -6.93 -10.22 12.81
C MET A 36 -8.39 -10.08 13.25
N LYS A 37 -9.05 -11.17 13.60
CA LYS A 37 -10.43 -11.19 14.11
C LYS A 37 -10.57 -10.39 15.40
N LYS A 38 -9.63 -10.55 16.33
CA LYS A 38 -9.62 -9.84 17.61
C LYS A 38 -9.44 -8.32 17.42
N VAL A 39 -8.49 -7.92 16.59
CA VAL A 39 -8.24 -6.50 16.27
C VAL A 39 -9.46 -5.88 15.59
N ASN A 40 -10.05 -6.58 14.60
CA ASN A 40 -11.24 -6.12 13.92
C ASN A 40 -12.44 -6.00 14.88
N GLY A 41 -12.68 -6.99 15.74
CA GLY A 41 -13.75 -6.93 16.73
C GLY A 41 -13.62 -5.76 17.71
N TYR A 42 -12.38 -5.45 18.13
CA TYR A 42 -12.12 -4.24 18.92
C TYR A 42 -12.46 -2.97 18.16
N PHE A 43 -12.04 -2.87 16.89
CA PHE A 43 -12.29 -1.69 16.07
C PHE A 43 -13.79 -1.47 15.82
N MET A 44 -14.53 -2.49 15.40
CA MET A 44 -15.96 -2.42 15.17
C MET A 44 -16.74 -2.04 16.43
N LYS A 45 -16.30 -2.56 17.60
CA LYS A 45 -16.90 -2.17 18.90
C LYS A 45 -16.60 -0.71 19.24
N LYS A 46 -15.36 -0.27 19.05
CA LYS A 46 -14.93 1.12 19.36
C LYS A 46 -15.61 2.15 18.46
N TYR A 47 -15.83 1.81 17.21
CA TYR A 47 -16.42 2.68 16.19
C TYR A 47 -17.71 2.05 15.65
N ALA A 48 -18.58 1.59 16.57
CA ALA A 48 -19.87 0.99 16.21
C ALA A 48 -20.69 1.91 15.29
N ASP A 49 -20.60 3.21 15.51
CA ASP A 49 -21.08 4.23 14.58
C ASP A 49 -19.99 4.57 13.56
N TYR A 50 -20.12 4.02 12.36
CA TYR A 50 -19.20 4.23 11.24
C TYR A 50 -19.22 5.67 10.69
N THR A 51 -20.23 6.46 11.03
CA THR A 51 -20.36 7.87 10.61
C THR A 51 -19.45 8.79 11.42
N THR A 52 -18.97 8.32 12.59
CA THR A 52 -18.12 9.10 13.49
C THR A 52 -16.87 9.63 12.75
N PRO A 53 -16.64 10.95 12.74
CA PRO A 53 -15.46 11.53 12.13
C PRO A 53 -14.16 11.02 12.76
N SER A 54 -13.08 11.08 12.00
CA SER A 54 -11.72 10.85 12.51
C SER A 54 -11.15 12.14 13.08
N PHE A 55 -10.38 12.04 14.18
CA PHE A 55 -9.61 13.14 14.71
C PHE A 55 -8.12 12.87 14.56
N TYR A 56 -7.46 13.76 13.82
CA TYR A 56 -6.00 13.76 13.68
C TYR A 56 -5.52 15.21 13.54
N GLY A 57 -5.19 15.84 14.67
CA GLY A 57 -4.90 17.28 14.75
C GLY A 57 -6.13 18.19 14.47
N ARG A 58 -7.08 17.72 13.68
CA ARG A 58 -8.38 18.33 13.38
C ARG A 58 -9.42 17.27 13.08
N VAL A 59 -10.68 17.62 13.16
CA VAL A 59 -11.79 16.74 12.75
C VAL A 59 -11.75 16.55 11.23
N ARG A 60 -11.88 15.31 10.78
CA ARG A 60 -11.89 14.91 9.37
C ARG A 60 -13.00 13.91 9.12
N PRO A 61 -13.62 13.89 7.93
CA PRO A 61 -14.57 12.84 7.57
C PRO A 61 -13.88 11.47 7.58
N SER A 62 -14.66 10.41 7.78
CA SER A 62 -14.09 9.06 7.89
C SER A 62 -13.72 8.43 6.54
N ASN A 63 -13.97 9.07 5.41
CA ASN A 63 -13.55 8.63 4.07
C ASN A 63 -12.18 9.16 3.62
N ILE A 64 -11.27 9.38 4.57
CA ILE A 64 -9.85 9.68 4.33
C ILE A 64 -8.99 8.51 4.83
N TRP A 65 -7.70 8.50 4.46
CA TRP A 65 -6.76 7.43 4.77
C TRP A 65 -6.80 6.94 6.23
N THR A 66 -6.96 7.85 7.20
CA THR A 66 -6.97 7.51 8.64
C THR A 66 -8.03 6.46 9.03
N ARG A 67 -9.06 6.32 8.22
CA ARG A 67 -10.08 5.30 8.37
C ARG A 67 -10.14 4.37 7.14
N GLY A 68 -9.78 4.86 5.95
CA GLY A 68 -9.77 4.10 4.70
C GLY A 68 -8.89 2.85 4.77
N VAL A 69 -7.69 2.95 5.37
CA VAL A 69 -6.78 1.79 5.55
C VAL A 69 -7.36 0.69 6.44
N TYR A 70 -8.21 1.04 7.41
CA TYR A 70 -8.91 0.03 8.19
C TYR A 70 -9.89 -0.75 7.33
N TYR A 71 -10.70 -0.08 6.51
CA TYR A 71 -11.67 -0.75 5.65
C TYR A 71 -11.01 -1.58 4.55
N GLU A 72 -9.84 -1.16 4.05
CA GLU A 72 -9.00 -1.98 3.18
C GLU A 72 -8.59 -3.28 3.89
N GLY A 73 -8.08 -3.17 5.13
CA GLY A 73 -7.72 -4.32 5.96
C GLY A 73 -8.92 -5.21 6.29
N LEU A 74 -10.11 -4.63 6.53
CA LEU A 74 -11.33 -5.40 6.77
C LEU A 74 -11.77 -6.18 5.54
N MET A 75 -11.65 -5.59 4.34
CA MET A 75 -11.96 -6.32 3.10
C MET A 75 -10.91 -7.41 2.80
N ALA A 76 -9.65 -7.22 3.19
CA ALA A 76 -8.65 -8.28 3.14
C ALA A 76 -9.00 -9.44 4.11
N LEU A 77 -9.41 -9.13 5.34
CA LEU A 77 -9.89 -10.14 6.29
C LEU A 77 -11.15 -10.84 5.75
N TYR A 78 -12.11 -10.09 5.20
CA TYR A 78 -13.32 -10.66 4.59
C TYR A 78 -12.99 -11.67 3.48
N SER A 79 -11.95 -11.43 2.70
CA SER A 79 -11.55 -12.32 1.59
C SER A 79 -11.11 -13.72 2.04
N ILE A 80 -10.63 -13.86 3.29
CA ILE A 80 -10.16 -15.12 3.88
C ILE A 80 -11.08 -15.66 4.99
N TYR A 81 -11.91 -14.80 5.54
CA TYR A 81 -12.90 -15.13 6.57
C TYR A 81 -14.18 -14.32 6.33
N PRO A 82 -15.01 -14.72 5.34
CA PRO A 82 -16.19 -13.97 4.93
C PRO A 82 -17.28 -14.00 6.02
N ARG A 83 -17.70 -12.80 6.44
CA ARG A 83 -18.79 -12.59 7.39
C ARG A 83 -19.68 -11.47 6.90
N GLU A 84 -20.98 -11.66 7.02
CA GLU A 84 -21.97 -10.68 6.59
C GLU A 84 -21.81 -9.32 7.31
N ASP A 85 -21.53 -9.35 8.61
CA ASP A 85 -21.32 -8.13 9.41
C ASP A 85 -20.09 -7.33 8.97
N TYR A 86 -19.02 -7.97 8.47
CA TYR A 86 -17.84 -7.29 7.94
C TYR A 86 -18.16 -6.57 6.62
N TYR A 87 -18.84 -7.28 5.72
CA TYR A 87 -19.31 -6.70 4.47
C TYR A 87 -20.24 -5.53 4.72
N LYS A 88 -21.29 -5.75 5.52
CA LYS A 88 -22.30 -4.75 5.83
C LYS A 88 -21.70 -3.50 6.48
N TYR A 89 -20.79 -3.65 7.45
CA TYR A 89 -20.14 -2.53 8.11
C TYR A 89 -19.33 -1.68 7.13
N THR A 90 -18.62 -2.30 6.19
CA THR A 90 -17.87 -1.59 5.15
C THR A 90 -18.81 -0.95 4.12
N TYR A 91 -19.85 -1.66 3.72
CA TYR A 91 -20.86 -1.14 2.79
C TYR A 91 -21.59 0.08 3.34
N ASP A 92 -22.09 -0.02 4.56
CA ASP A 92 -22.84 1.08 5.22
C ASP A 92 -21.97 2.34 5.37
N TRP A 93 -20.70 2.18 5.71
CA TRP A 93 -19.73 3.28 5.73
C TRP A 93 -19.54 3.91 4.34
N ALA A 94 -19.35 3.10 3.32
CA ALA A 94 -19.15 3.58 1.96
C ALA A 94 -20.40 4.27 1.42
N ASP A 95 -21.59 3.72 1.67
CA ASP A 95 -22.88 4.30 1.28
C ASP A 95 -23.18 5.61 2.03
N PHE A 96 -22.86 5.68 3.32
CA PHE A 96 -22.97 6.94 4.09
C PHE A 96 -22.18 8.07 3.41
N HIS A 97 -20.98 7.77 2.88
CA HIS A 97 -20.18 8.73 2.12
C HIS A 97 -20.59 8.85 0.64
N LYS A 98 -21.69 8.21 0.24
CA LYS A 98 -22.16 8.18 -1.16
C LYS A 98 -21.05 7.73 -2.14
N TRP A 99 -20.20 6.81 -1.68
CA TRP A 99 -19.05 6.32 -2.45
C TRP A 99 -18.11 7.44 -2.91
N GLY A 100 -18.10 8.54 -2.16
CA GLY A 100 -17.35 9.75 -2.45
C GLY A 100 -16.03 9.81 -1.72
N MET A 101 -15.13 10.64 -2.26
CA MET A 101 -13.87 11.01 -1.62
C MET A 101 -14.00 12.38 -0.95
N ARG A 102 -13.20 12.65 0.07
CA ARG A 102 -13.24 13.90 0.84
C ARG A 102 -13.26 15.17 -0.02
N ASN A 103 -12.38 15.23 -1.04
CA ASN A 103 -12.25 16.39 -1.92
C ASN A 103 -12.89 16.17 -3.31
N GLY A 104 -13.85 15.22 -3.41
CA GLY A 104 -14.59 14.99 -4.65
C GLY A 104 -13.84 14.14 -5.68
N ASN A 105 -14.43 14.04 -6.86
CA ASN A 105 -13.98 13.13 -7.91
C ASN A 105 -12.93 13.72 -8.87
N THR A 106 -12.42 14.91 -8.56
CA THR A 106 -11.30 15.56 -9.26
C THR A 106 -10.04 15.68 -8.41
N THR A 107 -10.04 15.05 -7.22
CA THR A 107 -8.86 15.03 -6.35
C THR A 107 -7.73 14.23 -6.97
N ARG A 108 -6.49 14.68 -6.74
CA ARG A 108 -5.26 13.94 -7.08
C ARG A 108 -4.55 13.45 -5.80
N ASN A 109 -5.10 13.80 -4.63
CA ASN A 109 -4.48 13.50 -3.36
C ASN A 109 -4.66 12.02 -2.98
N ALA A 110 -3.57 11.33 -2.72
CA ALA A 110 -3.57 9.90 -2.40
C ALA A 110 -4.34 9.58 -1.10
N ASP A 111 -4.32 10.45 -0.10
CA ASP A 111 -5.09 10.28 1.14
C ASP A 111 -6.60 10.21 0.88
N ASP A 112 -7.08 10.97 -0.12
CA ASP A 112 -8.48 10.95 -0.52
C ASP A 112 -8.81 9.69 -1.33
N HIS A 113 -7.86 9.23 -2.15
CA HIS A 113 -8.03 8.02 -2.95
C HIS A 113 -8.15 6.76 -2.08
N CYS A 114 -7.55 6.73 -0.90
CA CYS A 114 -7.42 5.54 -0.06
C CYS A 114 -8.74 4.79 0.15
N CYS A 115 -9.85 5.49 0.40
CA CYS A 115 -11.17 4.86 0.57
C CYS A 115 -11.64 4.08 -0.68
N GLY A 116 -11.17 4.49 -1.86
CA GLY A 116 -11.48 3.82 -3.12
C GLY A 116 -11.01 2.36 -3.19
N GLN A 117 -10.01 1.98 -2.41
CA GLN A 117 -9.58 0.59 -2.32
C GLN A 117 -10.70 -0.32 -1.80
N ALA A 118 -11.37 0.09 -0.72
CA ALA A 118 -12.50 -0.63 -0.15
C ALA A 118 -13.73 -0.57 -1.08
N TYR A 119 -14.00 0.58 -1.71
CA TYR A 119 -15.12 0.71 -2.66
C TYR A 119 -15.02 -0.28 -3.82
N ILE A 120 -13.82 -0.41 -4.40
CA ILE A 120 -13.58 -1.37 -5.48
C ILE A 120 -13.71 -2.81 -4.99
N ASP A 121 -13.24 -3.13 -3.79
CA ASP A 121 -13.32 -4.49 -3.27
C ASP A 121 -14.78 -4.90 -2.98
N ILE A 122 -15.62 -4.00 -2.43
CA ILE A 122 -17.06 -4.24 -2.28
C ILE A 122 -17.74 -4.41 -3.63
N TYR A 123 -17.48 -3.51 -4.59
CA TYR A 123 -18.03 -3.59 -5.93
C TYR A 123 -17.72 -4.94 -6.61
N LYS A 124 -16.53 -5.49 -6.42
CA LYS A 124 -16.16 -6.80 -6.97
C LYS A 124 -16.97 -7.96 -6.40
N ILE A 125 -17.44 -7.84 -5.17
CA ILE A 125 -18.24 -8.88 -4.53
C ILE A 125 -19.67 -8.86 -5.09
N CYS A 126 -20.22 -7.65 -5.28
CA CYS A 126 -21.56 -7.46 -5.80
C CYS A 126 -21.58 -6.28 -6.81
N PRO A 127 -21.25 -6.51 -8.08
CA PRO A 127 -21.14 -5.46 -9.11
C PRO A 127 -22.52 -5.00 -9.64
N SER A 128 -23.47 -4.77 -8.73
CA SER A 128 -24.85 -4.43 -9.07
C SER A 128 -25.06 -2.93 -9.34
N ASP A 129 -24.24 -2.06 -8.70
CA ASP A 129 -24.36 -0.61 -8.84
C ASP A 129 -23.01 0.04 -9.22
N PRO A 130 -22.85 0.50 -10.47
CA PRO A 130 -21.63 1.17 -10.92
C PRO A 130 -21.37 2.49 -10.21
N ASN A 131 -22.36 3.08 -9.48
CA ASN A 131 -22.14 4.27 -8.68
C ASN A 131 -21.12 4.03 -7.55
N MET A 132 -21.00 2.81 -7.06
CA MET A 132 -20.03 2.43 -6.01
C MET A 132 -18.58 2.82 -6.35
N ILE A 133 -18.23 2.78 -7.63
CA ILE A 133 -16.86 3.09 -8.09
C ILE A 133 -16.79 4.32 -9.00
N ARG A 134 -17.92 4.96 -9.31
CA ARG A 134 -17.97 6.07 -10.26
C ARG A 134 -17.04 7.21 -9.89
N ASN A 135 -17.06 7.64 -8.62
CA ASN A 135 -16.27 8.79 -8.17
C ASN A 135 -14.77 8.48 -8.18
N ILE A 136 -14.37 7.35 -7.62
CA ILE A 136 -12.95 6.97 -7.60
C ILE A 136 -12.46 6.68 -9.02
N LYS A 137 -13.27 6.06 -9.89
CA LYS A 137 -12.90 5.84 -11.29
C LYS A 137 -12.69 7.15 -12.02
N ALA A 138 -13.59 8.12 -11.88
CA ALA A 138 -13.45 9.44 -12.50
C ALA A 138 -12.15 10.15 -12.09
N SER A 139 -11.80 10.11 -10.80
CA SER A 139 -10.57 10.70 -10.29
C SER A 139 -9.33 10.00 -10.86
N ILE A 140 -9.30 8.68 -10.85
CA ILE A 140 -8.15 7.90 -11.38
C ILE A 140 -8.04 8.05 -12.90
N ASP A 141 -9.15 8.06 -13.64
CA ASP A 141 -9.14 8.30 -15.09
C ASP A 141 -8.56 9.70 -15.41
N MET A 142 -8.90 10.71 -14.63
CA MET A 142 -8.30 12.05 -14.75
C MET A 142 -6.79 11.99 -14.53
N VAL A 143 -6.31 11.31 -13.49
CA VAL A 143 -4.87 11.15 -13.23
C VAL A 143 -4.19 10.39 -14.37
N VAL A 144 -4.79 9.31 -14.86
CA VAL A 144 -4.25 8.50 -15.98
C VAL A 144 -4.13 9.32 -17.26
N ASN A 145 -5.11 10.17 -17.55
CA ASN A 145 -5.17 10.96 -18.78
C ASN A 145 -4.36 12.26 -18.74
N THR A 146 -3.60 12.51 -17.68
CA THR A 146 -2.71 13.69 -17.57
C THR A 146 -1.24 13.26 -17.54
N PRO A 147 -0.29 14.07 -18.07
CA PRO A 147 1.13 13.71 -18.01
C PRO A 147 1.73 13.82 -16.62
N GLN A 148 1.10 14.53 -15.69
CA GLN A 148 1.60 14.76 -14.33
C GLN A 148 1.80 13.46 -13.56
N VAL A 149 2.96 13.31 -12.88
CA VAL A 149 3.36 12.10 -12.13
C VAL A 149 3.86 12.39 -10.72
N ASN A 150 3.92 13.64 -10.31
CA ASN A 150 4.53 14.11 -9.05
C ASN A 150 3.54 14.26 -7.90
N ASP A 151 2.40 13.57 -7.93
CA ASP A 151 1.37 13.69 -6.88
C ASP A 151 1.75 12.97 -5.58
N TRP A 152 2.69 12.02 -5.62
CA TRP A 152 3.09 11.21 -4.47
C TRP A 152 4.43 11.70 -3.88
N TRP A 153 4.37 12.82 -3.16
CA TRP A 153 5.53 13.48 -2.56
C TRP A 153 5.81 13.04 -1.10
N TRP A 154 5.11 12.00 -0.62
CA TRP A 154 5.32 11.31 0.66
C TRP A 154 5.07 9.82 0.47
N ILE A 155 5.82 8.98 1.21
CA ILE A 155 5.85 7.53 0.93
C ILE A 155 4.55 6.79 1.22
N ASP A 156 3.73 7.29 2.16
CA ASP A 156 2.39 6.70 2.40
C ASP A 156 1.51 6.77 1.17
N ALA A 157 1.66 7.81 0.35
CA ALA A 157 0.87 7.99 -0.88
C ALA A 157 0.92 6.75 -1.78
N VAL A 158 2.04 6.04 -1.77
CA VAL A 158 2.21 4.79 -2.53
C VAL A 158 1.17 3.76 -2.07
N GLN A 159 1.00 3.53 -0.75
CA GLN A 159 -0.03 2.59 -0.25
C GLN A 159 -1.44 3.15 -0.44
N MET A 160 -1.64 4.46 -0.27
CA MET A 160 -2.98 5.05 -0.33
C MET A 160 -3.57 4.98 -1.74
N ALA A 161 -2.76 5.12 -2.80
CA ALA A 161 -3.25 5.25 -4.16
C ALA A 161 -2.81 4.13 -5.12
N MET A 162 -1.56 3.67 -5.08
CA MET A 162 -1.01 2.74 -6.08
C MET A 162 -1.85 1.46 -6.28
N PRO A 163 -2.37 0.80 -5.22
CA PRO A 163 -3.19 -0.39 -5.38
C PRO A 163 -4.49 -0.17 -6.19
N ILE A 164 -5.01 1.05 -6.22
CA ILE A 164 -6.24 1.39 -6.94
C ILE A 164 -6.01 1.28 -8.44
N PHE A 165 -4.88 1.77 -8.93
CA PHE A 165 -4.49 1.64 -10.34
C PHE A 165 -4.38 0.16 -10.73
N ALA A 166 -3.72 -0.66 -9.91
CA ALA A 166 -3.63 -2.10 -10.15
C ALA A 166 -5.01 -2.78 -10.15
N LYS A 167 -5.91 -2.37 -9.23
CA LYS A 167 -7.28 -2.88 -9.17
C LYS A 167 -8.08 -2.51 -10.42
N PHE A 168 -7.97 -1.28 -10.92
CA PHE A 168 -8.64 -0.87 -12.17
C PHE A 168 -8.03 -1.55 -13.39
N GLY A 169 -6.70 -1.59 -13.50
CA GLY A 169 -6.02 -2.29 -14.60
C GLY A 169 -6.49 -3.75 -14.71
N LYS A 170 -6.59 -4.46 -13.57
CA LYS A 170 -7.11 -5.82 -13.54
C LYS A 170 -8.60 -5.91 -13.89
N MET A 171 -9.40 -4.99 -13.41
CA MET A 171 -10.86 -5.01 -13.61
C MET A 171 -11.25 -4.68 -15.05
N THR A 172 -10.55 -3.75 -15.69
CA THR A 172 -10.86 -3.27 -17.05
C THR A 172 -10.05 -3.97 -18.13
N GLY A 173 -8.89 -4.55 -17.79
CA GLY A 173 -7.92 -5.08 -18.76
C GLY A 173 -7.10 -3.99 -19.47
N GLU A 174 -7.24 -2.72 -19.06
CA GLU A 174 -6.58 -1.60 -19.73
C GLU A 174 -5.18 -1.36 -19.17
N GLN A 175 -4.16 -1.43 -20.03
CA GLN A 175 -2.75 -1.28 -19.69
C GLN A 175 -2.43 0.12 -19.13
N LYS A 176 -3.11 1.16 -19.57
CA LYS A 176 -2.89 2.56 -19.17
C LYS A 176 -2.86 2.80 -17.65
N TYR A 177 -3.63 2.02 -16.87
CA TYR A 177 -3.63 2.11 -15.41
C TYR A 177 -2.32 1.62 -14.81
N TYR A 178 -1.76 0.54 -15.36
CA TYR A 178 -0.48 0.00 -14.92
C TYR A 178 0.68 0.92 -15.32
N ASP A 179 0.65 1.44 -16.54
CA ASP A 179 1.67 2.35 -17.05
C ASP A 179 1.73 3.60 -16.17
N LYS A 180 0.57 4.23 -15.91
CA LYS A 180 0.50 5.42 -15.04
C LYS A 180 0.94 5.11 -13.61
N MET A 181 0.52 3.98 -13.07
CA MET A 181 0.96 3.51 -11.75
C MET A 181 2.49 3.41 -11.67
N TRP A 182 3.10 2.82 -12.69
CA TRP A 182 4.55 2.66 -12.76
C TRP A 182 5.26 4.01 -12.88
N ASP A 183 4.79 4.88 -13.76
CA ASP A 183 5.37 6.21 -13.97
C ASP A 183 5.37 7.05 -12.68
N MET A 184 4.25 7.07 -11.97
CA MET A 184 4.13 7.78 -10.69
C MET A 184 5.02 7.17 -9.60
N TYR A 185 5.05 5.85 -9.48
CA TYR A 185 5.93 5.15 -8.54
C TYR A 185 7.40 5.41 -8.86
N TYR A 186 7.78 5.29 -10.14
CA TYR A 186 9.16 5.50 -10.58
C TYR A 186 9.61 6.95 -10.33
N TYR A 187 8.73 7.92 -10.60
CA TYR A 187 8.99 9.33 -10.29
C TYR A 187 9.25 9.53 -8.80
N THR A 188 8.35 9.06 -7.95
CA THR A 188 8.48 9.14 -6.49
C THR A 188 9.76 8.47 -6.00
N ARG A 189 10.07 7.30 -6.55
CA ARG A 189 11.25 6.52 -6.17
C ARG A 189 12.56 7.19 -6.56
N SER A 190 12.66 7.75 -7.77
CA SER A 190 13.95 8.01 -8.42
C SER A 190 14.12 9.42 -8.99
N GLN A 191 13.09 10.23 -9.03
CA GLN A 191 13.13 11.54 -9.72
C GLN A 191 12.61 12.70 -8.86
N HIS A 192 11.85 12.43 -7.80
CA HIS A 192 11.31 13.50 -6.97
C HIS A 192 12.44 14.33 -6.37
N ASP A 193 12.38 15.67 -6.58
CA ASP A 193 13.41 16.62 -6.15
C ASP A 193 14.83 16.22 -6.62
N GLU A 194 14.95 15.73 -7.87
CA GLU A 194 16.19 15.32 -8.53
C GLU A 194 16.86 14.06 -7.90
N THR A 195 16.51 13.67 -6.68
CA THR A 195 17.10 12.52 -5.97
C THR A 195 16.17 11.33 -5.83
N GLY A 196 14.86 11.57 -5.92
CA GLY A 196 13.84 10.60 -5.53
C GLY A 196 13.75 10.40 -4.02
N MET A 197 12.83 9.57 -3.59
CA MET A 197 12.61 9.28 -2.17
C MET A 197 13.16 7.92 -1.71
N PHE A 198 13.89 7.20 -2.55
CA PHE A 198 14.49 5.91 -2.20
C PHE A 198 16.01 6.00 -2.12
N ASN A 199 16.57 5.64 -0.98
CA ASN A 199 18.01 5.52 -0.81
C ASN A 199 18.47 4.11 -1.22
N PRO A 200 19.14 3.95 -2.37
CA PRO A 200 19.57 2.63 -2.83
C PRO A 200 20.72 2.04 -1.99
N LYS A 201 21.47 2.89 -1.25
CA LYS A 201 22.55 2.44 -0.37
C LYS A 201 22.02 1.68 0.83
N ASP A 202 20.96 2.22 1.46
CA ASP A 202 20.40 1.66 2.68
C ASP A 202 19.19 0.76 2.42
N GLY A 203 18.65 0.80 1.18
CA GLY A 203 17.45 0.05 0.79
C GLY A 203 16.17 0.57 1.44
N LEU A 204 16.17 1.83 1.89
CA LEU A 204 15.09 2.45 2.64
C LEU A 204 14.58 3.71 1.93
N TRP A 205 13.36 4.10 2.30
CA TRP A 205 12.72 5.30 1.79
C TRP A 205 12.79 6.41 2.82
N TRP A 206 13.18 7.62 2.39
CA TRP A 206 12.97 8.84 3.15
C TRP A 206 11.48 9.09 3.31
N ARG A 207 11.12 9.77 4.39
CA ARG A 207 9.72 9.94 4.79
C ARG A 207 8.87 10.66 3.74
N ASP A 208 9.34 11.82 3.29
CA ASP A 208 8.69 12.68 2.30
C ASP A 208 9.69 13.70 1.73
N GLN A 209 9.23 14.59 0.86
CA GLN A 209 10.05 15.58 0.18
C GLN A 209 10.76 16.56 1.12
N ASP A 210 10.29 16.76 2.36
CA ASP A 210 10.90 17.66 3.33
C ASP A 210 12.04 16.97 4.11
N PHE A 211 12.17 15.65 3.97
CA PHE A 211 13.11 14.80 4.70
C PHE A 211 14.05 13.98 3.81
N ASN A 212 13.99 14.14 2.50
CA ASN A 212 15.02 13.60 1.60
C ASN A 212 16.27 14.48 1.60
N PRO A 213 17.41 14.05 1.03
CA PRO A 213 18.62 14.87 0.98
C PRO A 213 18.35 16.28 0.38
N PRO A 214 18.93 17.34 0.95
CA PRO A 214 20.05 17.31 1.94
C PRO A 214 19.65 17.25 3.42
N TYR A 215 18.38 17.00 3.76
CA TYR A 215 17.94 16.93 5.14
C TYR A 215 18.69 15.82 5.92
N LYS A 216 19.00 16.10 7.17
CA LYS A 216 19.54 15.14 8.15
C LYS A 216 18.88 15.35 9.51
N GLU A 217 18.70 14.25 10.23
CA GLU A 217 18.31 14.29 11.65
C GLU A 217 19.39 14.98 12.49
N PRO A 218 19.06 15.46 13.71
CA PRO A 218 20.05 16.13 14.59
C PRO A 218 21.30 15.31 14.92
N ASN A 219 21.23 13.98 14.81
CA ASN A 219 22.36 13.06 14.96
C ASN A 219 23.17 12.84 13.67
N GLY A 220 22.82 13.51 12.57
CA GLY A 220 23.49 13.40 11.27
C GLY A 220 22.98 12.28 10.37
N GLU A 221 22.03 11.47 10.83
CA GLU A 221 21.48 10.36 10.06
C GLU A 221 20.34 10.78 9.13
N ASP A 222 19.99 9.91 8.18
CA ASP A 222 18.85 10.07 7.29
C ASP A 222 17.52 9.86 8.03
N CYS A 223 16.49 10.61 7.67
CA CYS A 223 15.16 10.48 8.26
C CYS A 223 14.39 9.31 7.63
N TYR A 224 14.46 8.13 8.25
CA TYR A 224 13.69 6.96 7.87
C TYR A 224 12.55 6.70 8.85
N TRP A 225 11.38 6.47 8.28
CA TRP A 225 10.20 6.15 9.06
C TRP A 225 9.75 4.72 8.79
N SER A 226 9.94 3.84 9.78
CA SER A 226 9.72 2.39 9.64
C SER A 226 8.29 2.03 9.18
N ARG A 227 7.26 2.68 9.75
CA ARG A 227 5.87 2.45 9.32
C ARG A 227 5.64 2.87 7.87
N GLY A 228 6.21 4.01 7.43
CA GLY A 228 6.13 4.47 6.05
C GLY A 228 6.79 3.50 5.08
N ASN A 229 7.97 3.00 5.42
CA ASN A 229 8.64 1.94 4.65
C ASN A 229 7.75 0.69 4.55
N GLY A 230 7.10 0.29 5.65
CA GLY A 230 6.12 -0.80 5.66
C GLY A 230 4.94 -0.55 4.71
N TRP A 231 4.46 0.70 4.56
CA TRP A 231 3.41 1.04 3.59
C TRP A 231 3.82 0.77 2.15
N VAL A 232 5.05 1.11 1.77
CA VAL A 232 5.54 0.84 0.41
C VAL A 232 5.57 -0.66 0.12
N TYR A 233 6.04 -1.47 1.06
CA TYR A 233 6.02 -2.93 0.93
C TYR A 233 4.59 -3.49 0.83
N ALA A 234 3.67 -2.99 1.66
CA ALA A 234 2.26 -3.39 1.61
C ALA A 234 1.63 -3.07 0.25
N ALA A 235 1.88 -1.88 -0.30
CA ALA A 235 1.40 -1.48 -1.62
C ALA A 235 1.89 -2.43 -2.72
N TRP A 236 3.19 -2.77 -2.71
CA TRP A 236 3.76 -3.72 -3.65
C TRP A 236 3.15 -5.11 -3.52
N TYR A 237 2.95 -5.58 -2.29
CA TYR A 237 2.29 -6.87 -2.06
C TYR A 237 0.88 -6.90 -2.66
N VAL A 238 0.06 -5.88 -2.40
CA VAL A 238 -1.30 -5.78 -2.95
C VAL A 238 -1.27 -5.74 -4.48
N CYS A 239 -0.37 -4.96 -5.08
CA CYS A 239 -0.21 -4.88 -6.53
C CYS A 239 0.25 -6.22 -7.11
N TRP A 240 1.27 -6.84 -6.52
CA TRP A 240 1.80 -8.15 -6.94
C TRP A 240 0.72 -9.22 -6.97
N MET A 241 -0.13 -9.30 -5.95
CA MET A 241 -1.27 -10.21 -5.92
C MET A 241 -2.28 -9.96 -7.06
N LYS A 242 -2.32 -8.75 -7.64
CA LYS A 242 -3.14 -8.45 -8.82
C LYS A 242 -2.41 -8.82 -10.11
N PHE A 243 -1.07 -8.72 -10.16
CA PHE A 243 -0.24 -9.08 -11.32
C PHE A 243 -0.10 -10.58 -11.53
N LEU A 244 0.14 -11.37 -10.49
CA LEU A 244 0.32 -12.84 -10.60
C LEU A 244 -0.84 -13.54 -11.32
N LEU A 245 -2.00 -12.91 -11.41
CA LEU A 245 -3.15 -13.41 -12.11
C LEU A 245 -3.25 -12.90 -13.58
N THR A 246 -2.26 -12.10 -14.04
CA THR A 246 -2.16 -11.61 -15.43
C THR A 246 -0.74 -11.82 -15.92
N ARG A 247 -0.49 -12.93 -16.65
CA ARG A 247 0.84 -13.39 -17.10
C ARG A 247 1.67 -12.41 -17.95
N ASN A 248 1.17 -11.25 -18.32
CA ASN A 248 1.79 -10.36 -19.30
C ASN A 248 2.67 -9.23 -18.74
N ILE A 249 2.73 -9.00 -17.41
CA ILE A 249 3.40 -7.82 -16.82
C ILE A 249 4.79 -8.15 -16.27
N VAL A 250 5.12 -9.42 -16.06
CA VAL A 250 6.43 -9.85 -15.51
C VAL A 250 7.63 -9.46 -16.40
N ARG A 251 7.42 -9.10 -17.66
CA ARG A 251 8.50 -8.73 -18.58
C ARG A 251 9.01 -7.30 -18.46
N THR A 252 8.34 -6.43 -17.69
CA THR A 252 8.69 -4.99 -17.60
C THR A 252 9.45 -4.62 -16.33
N ILE A 253 9.64 -5.57 -15.39
CA ILE A 253 10.26 -5.33 -14.07
C ILE A 253 11.69 -5.95 -13.97
N GLN A 254 12.25 -6.39 -15.08
CA GLN A 254 13.65 -6.85 -15.13
C GLN A 254 14.61 -5.73 -15.53
#